data_886ebfdb6a62a3c605ac2993c7c5189d
#
_entry.id   886ebfdb6a62a3c605ac2993c7c5189d
#
_cell.length_a   1.000
_cell.length_b   1.000
_cell.length_c   1.000
_cell.angle_alpha   90.00
_cell.angle_beta   90.00
_cell.angle_gamma   90.00
#
_symmetry.space_group_name_H-M   'P 1'
#
loop_
_entity.id
_entity.type
_entity.pdbx_description
1 polymer ?
#
loop_
_entity_poly.entity_id
_entity_poly.type
_entity_poly.pdbx_seq_one_letter_code
_entity_poly.pdbx_strand_id
1 'polypeptide(L)'
;MTAAPRLEAVRVHPDDALARPLFAELAVEYDTRYRGLFGDTSAEFARHPAEEFLPPHGELVLLLEDGVPVAGGAFRRHRDPGTAEVKRMWTASAHRRRGLARRILAELEQRAAARGYTRLYLTTGPLQPEARALYLAAGWTPLFDPAAPRPTELEAMRGLPPADLLYAFETSLGGTP
;
A
#
# COMPACT_ATOMS: atom_id res chain seq x y z
N MET A 1 6.10 33.01 14.25
CA MET A 1 6.09 32.23 12.99
C MET A 1 6.39 30.79 13.35
N THR A 2 5.41 29.91 13.25
CA THR A 2 5.62 28.47 13.41
C THR A 2 6.31 27.97 12.14
N ALA A 3 7.45 27.31 12.28
CA ALA A 3 8.12 26.67 11.14
C ALA A 3 7.15 25.65 10.50
N ALA A 4 7.21 25.48 9.18
CA ALA A 4 6.44 24.45 8.51
C ALA A 4 6.85 23.07 9.06
N PRO A 5 5.90 22.16 9.30
CA PRO A 5 6.21 20.84 9.83
C PRO A 5 7.19 20.11 8.89
N ARG A 6 8.18 19.47 9.49
CA ARG A 6 9.21 18.73 8.73
C ARG A 6 8.70 17.32 8.43
N LEU A 7 8.54 17.02 7.15
CA LEU A 7 8.22 15.68 6.66
C LEU A 7 9.51 14.94 6.28
N GLU A 8 9.71 13.76 6.84
CA GLU A 8 10.87 12.90 6.60
C GLU A 8 10.44 11.47 6.29
N ALA A 9 10.97 10.89 5.21
CA ALA A 9 10.72 9.49 4.86
C ALA A 9 11.85 8.61 5.43
N VAL A 10 11.47 7.66 6.27
CA VAL A 10 12.40 6.76 6.94
C VAL A 10 12.07 5.29 6.67
N ARG A 11 13.10 4.45 6.51
CA ARG A 11 12.94 3.00 6.51
C ARG A 11 12.90 2.52 7.96
N VAL A 12 11.97 1.64 8.28
CA VAL A 12 11.85 1.03 9.59
C VAL A 12 11.70 -0.49 9.49
N HIS A 13 12.03 -1.19 10.56
CA HIS A 13 11.67 -2.61 10.69
C HIS A 13 10.15 -2.72 10.94
N PRO A 14 9.44 -3.72 10.39
CA PRO A 14 8.01 -3.88 10.66
C PRO A 14 7.65 -4.00 12.15
N ASP A 15 8.54 -4.53 12.97
CA ASP A 15 8.35 -4.64 14.43
C ASP A 15 8.75 -3.38 15.21
N ASP A 16 9.22 -2.34 14.53
CA ASP A 16 9.57 -1.08 15.18
C ASP A 16 8.34 -0.42 15.81
N ALA A 17 8.53 0.23 16.95
CA ALA A 17 7.46 0.95 17.63
C ALA A 17 6.81 2.03 16.74
N LEU A 18 7.58 2.66 15.87
CA LEU A 18 7.09 3.64 14.89
C LEU A 18 6.10 3.04 13.87
N ALA A 19 6.19 1.74 13.59
CA ALA A 19 5.27 1.07 12.65
C ALA A 19 3.93 0.66 13.28
N ARG A 20 3.82 0.65 14.61
CA ARG A 20 2.59 0.21 15.32
C ARG A 20 1.32 0.94 14.87
N PRO A 21 1.30 2.28 14.71
CA PRO A 21 0.09 2.97 14.25
C PRO A 21 -0.39 2.51 12.87
N LEU A 22 0.54 2.25 11.95
CA LEU A 22 0.23 1.73 10.62
C LEU A 22 -0.50 0.38 10.71
N PHE A 23 0.06 -0.58 11.42
CA PHE A 23 -0.55 -1.90 11.56
C PHE A 23 -1.88 -1.86 12.30
N ALA A 24 -1.97 -1.06 13.37
CA ALA A 24 -3.19 -0.94 14.16
C ALA A 24 -4.35 -0.33 13.35
N GLU A 25 -4.11 0.76 12.63
CA GLU A 25 -5.16 1.40 11.82
C GLU A 25 -5.53 0.56 10.60
N LEU A 26 -4.56 -0.12 9.93
CA LEU A 26 -4.87 -1.02 8.83
C LEU A 26 -5.70 -2.22 9.29
N ALA A 27 -5.43 -2.77 10.48
CA ALA A 27 -6.22 -3.87 11.03
C ALA A 27 -7.68 -3.44 11.22
N VAL A 28 -7.91 -2.29 11.86
CA VAL A 28 -9.27 -1.75 12.05
C VAL A 28 -9.95 -1.47 10.71
N GLU A 29 -9.23 -0.89 9.75
CA GLU A 29 -9.79 -0.59 8.43
C GLU A 29 -10.22 -1.85 7.68
N TYR A 30 -9.39 -2.88 7.65
CA TYR A 30 -9.70 -4.12 6.96
C TYR A 30 -10.86 -4.87 7.64
N ASP A 31 -10.86 -4.97 8.96
CA ASP A 31 -11.94 -5.61 9.70
C ASP A 31 -13.26 -4.84 9.52
N THR A 32 -13.21 -3.52 9.50
CA THR A 32 -14.41 -2.69 9.30
C THR A 32 -14.96 -2.81 7.88
N ARG A 33 -14.10 -2.75 6.86
CA ARG A 33 -14.54 -2.74 5.45
C ARG A 33 -14.95 -4.12 4.97
N TYR A 34 -14.23 -5.17 5.36
CA TYR A 34 -14.40 -6.49 4.76
C TYR A 34 -15.03 -7.54 5.68
N ARG A 35 -15.19 -7.27 6.98
CA ARG A 35 -15.93 -8.12 7.94
C ARG A 35 -15.64 -9.61 7.77
N GLY A 36 -14.37 -9.97 7.66
CA GLY A 36 -13.93 -11.35 7.48
C GLY A 36 -14.10 -11.94 6.07
N LEU A 37 -14.43 -11.12 5.05
CA LEU A 37 -14.56 -11.60 3.67
C LEU A 37 -13.27 -12.25 3.16
N PHE A 38 -12.10 -11.71 3.55
CA PHE A 38 -10.78 -12.24 3.21
C PHE A 38 -10.08 -12.96 4.37
N GLY A 39 -10.83 -13.42 5.36
CA GLY A 39 -10.31 -13.94 6.63
C GLY A 39 -10.11 -12.84 7.67
N ASP A 40 -9.54 -13.20 8.82
CA ASP A 40 -9.19 -12.16 9.79
C ASP A 40 -7.91 -11.42 9.37
N THR A 41 -7.76 -10.20 9.86
CA THR A 41 -6.62 -9.33 9.51
C THR A 41 -5.29 -9.89 10.01
N SER A 42 -5.29 -10.64 11.12
CA SER A 42 -4.09 -11.31 11.63
C SER A 42 -3.57 -12.33 10.63
N ALA A 43 -4.47 -13.11 10.01
CA ALA A 43 -4.12 -14.07 8.97
C ALA A 43 -3.59 -13.37 7.71
N GLU A 44 -4.15 -12.23 7.32
CA GLU A 44 -3.65 -11.42 6.20
C GLU A 44 -2.24 -10.90 6.46
N PHE A 45 -1.96 -10.40 7.66
CA PHE A 45 -0.62 -9.94 8.01
C PHE A 45 0.38 -11.10 8.11
N ALA A 46 -0.06 -12.26 8.62
CA ALA A 46 0.78 -13.46 8.73
C ALA A 46 1.16 -14.08 7.38
N ARG A 47 0.38 -13.86 6.32
CA ARG A 47 0.73 -14.31 4.96
C ARG A 47 2.00 -13.67 4.42
N HIS A 48 2.36 -12.49 4.92
CA HIS A 48 3.52 -11.73 4.52
C HIS A 48 4.32 -11.37 5.77
N PRO A 49 5.23 -12.25 6.20
CA PRO A 49 6.06 -12.03 7.38
C PRO A 49 6.98 -10.82 7.22
N ALA A 50 7.44 -10.28 8.34
CA ALA A 50 8.24 -9.07 8.41
C ALA A 50 9.47 -9.10 7.49
N GLU A 51 10.08 -10.26 7.34
CA GLU A 51 11.29 -10.48 6.54
C GLU A 51 11.11 -10.14 5.06
N GLU A 52 9.89 -10.28 4.53
CA GLU A 52 9.59 -9.91 3.13
C GLU A 52 9.71 -8.39 2.89
N PHE A 53 9.59 -7.59 3.96
CA PHE A 53 9.66 -6.13 3.91
C PHE A 53 11.00 -5.57 4.39
N LEU A 54 12.05 -6.38 4.29
CA LEU A 54 13.40 -6.01 4.65
C LEU A 54 14.36 -6.08 3.46
N PRO A 55 15.48 -5.32 3.51
CA PRO A 55 16.54 -5.48 2.53
C PRO A 55 17.04 -6.93 2.46
N PRO A 56 17.48 -7.38 1.27
CA PRO A 56 17.67 -6.63 0.04
C PRO A 56 16.41 -6.53 -0.83
N HIS A 57 15.31 -7.19 -0.49
CA HIS A 57 14.19 -7.40 -1.39
C HIS A 57 12.95 -6.54 -1.11
N GLY A 58 12.86 -5.98 0.07
CA GLY A 58 11.73 -5.18 0.49
C GLY A 58 12.13 -4.03 1.40
N GLU A 59 11.17 -3.15 1.65
CA GLU A 59 11.25 -2.08 2.65
C GLU A 59 9.87 -1.76 3.20
N LEU A 60 9.83 -1.40 4.48
CA LEU A 60 8.73 -0.64 5.08
C LEU A 60 9.21 0.80 5.26
N VAL A 61 8.46 1.74 4.70
CA VAL A 61 8.77 3.17 4.74
C VAL A 61 7.67 3.91 5.47
N LEU A 62 8.05 4.76 6.42
CA LEU A 62 7.16 5.68 7.10
C LEU A 62 7.49 7.12 6.71
N LEU A 63 6.48 7.94 6.63
CA LEU A 63 6.60 9.39 6.55
C LEU A 63 6.33 9.95 7.94
N LEU A 64 7.33 10.59 8.51
CA LEU A 64 7.26 11.22 9.83
C LEU A 64 7.03 12.72 9.68
N GLU A 65 6.10 13.27 10.42
CA GLU A 65 5.91 14.70 10.61
C GLU A 65 6.39 15.06 12.02
N ASP A 66 7.48 15.82 12.08
CA ASP A 66 8.14 16.16 13.36
C ASP A 66 8.38 14.94 14.26
N GLY A 67 8.79 13.81 13.67
CA GLY A 67 9.08 12.55 14.35
C GLY A 67 7.88 11.64 14.60
N VAL A 68 6.67 12.05 14.22
CA VAL A 68 5.44 11.26 14.41
C VAL A 68 5.03 10.60 13.09
N PRO A 69 4.75 9.27 13.05
CA PRO A 69 4.29 8.59 11.85
C PRO A 69 2.92 9.11 11.39
N VAL A 70 2.84 9.61 10.15
CA VAL A 70 1.60 10.13 9.57
C VAL A 70 1.16 9.41 8.30
N ALA A 71 2.06 8.68 7.65
CA ALA A 71 1.76 7.82 6.51
C ALA A 71 2.82 6.73 6.40
N GLY A 72 2.55 5.72 5.60
CA GLY A 72 3.50 4.64 5.34
C GLY A 72 3.07 3.74 4.21
N GLY A 73 3.98 2.86 3.83
CA GLY A 73 3.77 1.83 2.83
C GLY A 73 4.99 0.92 2.76
N ALA A 74 4.81 -0.20 2.12
CA ALA A 74 5.86 -1.18 1.99
C ALA A 74 5.91 -1.77 0.58
N PHE A 75 7.02 -2.34 0.22
CA PHE A 75 7.10 -3.23 -0.93
C PHE A 75 7.90 -4.49 -0.58
N ARG A 76 7.64 -5.55 -1.32
CA ARG A 76 8.32 -6.84 -1.24
C ARG A 76 8.60 -7.37 -2.64
N ARG A 77 9.42 -8.41 -2.77
CA ARG A 77 9.59 -9.10 -4.05
C ARG A 77 8.26 -9.71 -4.50
N HIS A 78 7.90 -9.49 -5.75
CA HIS A 78 6.84 -10.23 -6.42
C HIS A 78 7.40 -11.52 -7.05
N ARG A 79 6.53 -12.48 -7.36
CA ARG A 79 6.93 -13.72 -8.07
C ARG A 79 7.47 -13.46 -9.49
N ASP A 80 6.99 -12.42 -10.15
CA ASP A 80 7.46 -12.07 -11.50
C ASP A 80 8.81 -11.36 -11.41
N PRO A 81 9.81 -11.79 -12.19
CA PRO A 81 11.14 -11.21 -12.17
C PRO A 81 11.13 -9.69 -12.38
N GLY A 82 12.01 -8.97 -11.68
CA GLY A 82 12.14 -7.53 -11.80
C GLY A 82 10.97 -6.72 -11.24
N THR A 83 10.00 -7.37 -10.59
CA THR A 83 8.78 -6.75 -10.07
C THR A 83 8.79 -6.74 -8.54
N ALA A 84 8.42 -5.62 -7.94
CA ALA A 84 8.07 -5.54 -6.53
C ALA A 84 6.57 -5.30 -6.35
N GLU A 85 6.01 -5.82 -5.27
CA GLU A 85 4.61 -5.63 -4.90
C GLU A 85 4.49 -4.63 -3.77
N VAL A 86 3.71 -3.59 -3.99
CA VAL A 86 3.38 -2.59 -2.96
C VAL A 86 2.29 -3.13 -2.04
N LYS A 87 2.52 -2.99 -0.75
CA LYS A 87 1.65 -3.42 0.34
C LYS A 87 1.60 -2.37 1.44
N ARG A 88 0.64 -2.48 2.34
CA ARG A 88 0.58 -1.71 3.59
C ARG A 88 0.49 -0.20 3.39
N MET A 89 -0.11 0.26 2.28
CA MET A 89 -0.36 1.69 2.08
C MET A 89 -1.29 2.22 3.16
N TRP A 90 -0.82 3.24 3.88
CA TRP A 90 -1.51 3.80 5.03
C TRP A 90 -1.31 5.31 5.12
N THR A 91 -2.36 6.01 5.50
CA THR A 91 -2.31 7.40 5.95
C THR A 91 -3.10 7.50 7.24
N ALA A 92 -2.47 8.03 8.29
CA ALA A 92 -3.12 8.23 9.57
C ALA A 92 -4.45 8.98 9.41
N SER A 93 -5.50 8.51 10.06
CA SER A 93 -6.86 9.03 9.89
C SER A 93 -6.96 10.54 10.06
N ALA A 94 -6.24 11.10 11.04
CA ALA A 94 -6.18 12.53 11.30
C ALA A 94 -5.39 13.35 10.24
N HIS A 95 -4.66 12.69 9.35
CA HIS A 95 -3.76 13.33 8.38
C HIS A 95 -4.16 13.09 6.92
N ARG A 96 -5.35 12.53 6.69
CA ARG A 96 -5.88 12.26 5.34
C ARG A 96 -6.10 13.56 4.53
N ARG A 97 -6.20 13.41 3.19
CA ARG A 97 -6.45 14.50 2.23
C ARG A 97 -5.35 15.58 2.19
N ARG A 98 -4.12 15.22 2.58
CA ARG A 98 -2.93 16.08 2.55
C ARG A 98 -1.91 15.66 1.50
N GLY A 99 -2.25 14.71 0.62
CA GLY A 99 -1.34 14.19 -0.41
C GLY A 99 -0.27 13.23 0.11
N LEU A 100 -0.36 12.78 1.37
CA LEU A 100 0.68 11.96 1.99
C LEU A 100 0.79 10.57 1.36
N ALA A 101 -0.34 9.96 0.95
CA ALA A 101 -0.33 8.67 0.25
C ALA A 101 0.43 8.74 -1.07
N ARG A 102 0.26 9.83 -1.84
CA ARG A 102 1.01 10.06 -3.07
C ARG A 102 2.50 10.26 -2.81
N ARG A 103 2.85 10.93 -1.72
CA ARG A 103 4.25 11.11 -1.30
C ARG A 103 4.90 9.76 -0.95
N ILE A 104 4.22 8.91 -0.17
CA ILE A 104 4.71 7.56 0.14
C ILE A 104 4.84 6.73 -1.13
N LEU A 105 3.87 6.78 -2.04
CA LEU A 105 3.94 6.04 -3.29
C LEU A 105 5.20 6.40 -4.09
N ALA A 106 5.49 7.69 -4.21
CA ALA A 106 6.71 8.18 -4.88
C ALA A 106 8.01 7.71 -4.18
N GLU A 107 8.03 7.68 -2.85
CA GLU A 107 9.16 7.13 -2.09
C GLU A 107 9.36 5.64 -2.36
N LEU A 108 8.27 4.85 -2.41
CA LEU A 108 8.35 3.42 -2.71
C LEU A 108 8.85 3.17 -4.13
N GLU A 109 8.38 3.96 -5.11
CA GLU A 109 8.86 3.89 -6.50
C GLU A 109 10.37 4.12 -6.59
N GLN A 110 10.88 5.19 -5.95
CA GLN A 110 12.30 5.51 -5.95
C GLN A 110 13.13 4.42 -5.26
N ARG A 111 12.68 3.93 -4.12
CA ARG A 111 13.41 2.92 -3.34
C ARG A 111 13.41 1.56 -4.02
N ALA A 112 12.31 1.16 -4.64
CA ALA A 112 12.24 -0.07 -5.42
C ALA A 112 13.15 0.01 -6.65
N ALA A 113 13.16 1.14 -7.38
CA ALA A 113 14.09 1.36 -8.50
C ALA A 113 15.56 1.27 -8.05
N ALA A 114 15.90 1.89 -6.91
CA ALA A 114 17.26 1.81 -6.35
C ALA A 114 17.69 0.39 -5.96
N ARG A 115 16.74 -0.53 -5.76
CA ARG A 115 16.99 -1.97 -5.53
C ARG A 115 17.02 -2.80 -6.80
N GLY A 116 16.88 -2.17 -7.97
CA GLY A 116 16.95 -2.84 -9.27
C GLY A 116 15.62 -3.38 -9.79
N TYR A 117 14.50 -3.06 -9.14
CA TYR A 117 13.20 -3.36 -9.70
C TYR A 117 12.88 -2.43 -10.87
N THR A 118 12.25 -2.99 -11.89
CA THR A 118 11.85 -2.26 -13.12
C THR A 118 10.35 -2.05 -13.20
N ARG A 119 9.59 -2.70 -12.32
CA ARG A 119 8.13 -2.63 -12.26
C ARG A 119 7.63 -2.74 -10.83
N LEU A 120 6.56 -2.01 -10.54
CA LEU A 120 5.74 -2.20 -9.36
C LEU A 120 4.37 -2.77 -9.74
N TYR A 121 3.85 -3.59 -8.85
CA TYR A 121 2.53 -4.20 -8.90
C TYR A 121 1.83 -3.99 -7.56
N LEU A 122 0.52 -3.89 -7.57
CA LEU A 122 -0.29 -3.90 -6.36
C LEU A 122 -1.71 -4.38 -6.64
N THR A 123 -2.39 -4.78 -5.58
CA THR A 123 -3.84 -4.98 -5.56
C THR A 123 -4.47 -4.13 -4.49
N THR A 124 -5.70 -3.67 -4.72
CA THR A 124 -6.54 -3.03 -3.71
C THR A 124 -7.95 -3.61 -3.73
N GLY A 125 -8.63 -3.52 -2.60
CA GLY A 125 -9.95 -4.11 -2.45
C GLY A 125 -11.08 -3.25 -3.04
N PRO A 126 -12.24 -3.87 -3.31
CA PRO A 126 -13.37 -3.19 -3.95
C PRO A 126 -14.02 -2.12 -3.05
N LEU A 127 -13.85 -2.22 -1.73
CA LEU A 127 -14.38 -1.25 -0.76
C LEU A 127 -13.36 -0.16 -0.36
N GLN A 128 -12.36 0.06 -1.22
CA GLN A 128 -11.33 1.11 -1.05
C GLN A 128 -11.31 2.05 -2.26
N PRO A 129 -12.38 2.80 -2.55
CA PRO A 129 -12.47 3.66 -3.72
C PRO A 129 -11.40 4.77 -3.74
N GLU A 130 -10.99 5.25 -2.58
CA GLU A 130 -9.93 6.24 -2.43
C GLU A 130 -8.56 5.69 -2.87
N ALA A 131 -8.25 4.44 -2.60
CA ALA A 131 -7.02 3.80 -3.06
C ALA A 131 -7.04 3.62 -4.59
N ARG A 132 -8.14 3.14 -5.15
CA ARG A 132 -8.33 3.06 -6.60
C ARG A 132 -8.12 4.41 -7.28
N ALA A 133 -8.74 5.47 -6.74
CA ALA A 133 -8.58 6.83 -7.27
C ALA A 133 -7.14 7.32 -7.20
N LEU A 134 -6.42 7.01 -6.11
CA LEU A 134 -5.01 7.36 -5.94
C LEU A 134 -4.14 6.76 -7.07
N TYR A 135 -4.27 5.46 -7.35
CA TYR A 135 -3.43 4.78 -8.33
C TYR A 135 -3.74 5.24 -9.76
N LEU A 136 -5.01 5.44 -10.09
CA LEU A 136 -5.40 6.03 -11.38
C LEU A 136 -4.83 7.44 -11.55
N ALA A 137 -4.94 8.30 -10.53
CA ALA A 137 -4.42 9.66 -10.56
C ALA A 137 -2.89 9.71 -10.59
N ALA A 138 -2.21 8.70 -10.05
CA ALA A 138 -0.77 8.55 -10.11
C ALA A 138 -0.27 8.01 -11.47
N GLY A 139 -1.17 7.67 -12.39
CA GLY A 139 -0.83 7.18 -13.72
C GLY A 139 -0.49 5.69 -13.78
N TRP A 140 -0.84 4.92 -12.75
CA TRP A 140 -0.68 3.47 -12.78
C TRP A 140 -1.66 2.83 -13.75
N THR A 141 -1.20 1.80 -14.45
CA THR A 141 -2.01 1.07 -15.43
C THR A 141 -2.93 0.08 -14.72
N PRO A 142 -4.27 0.20 -14.85
CA PRO A 142 -5.19 -0.80 -14.33
C PRO A 142 -5.08 -2.10 -15.14
N LEU A 143 -5.01 -3.24 -14.45
CA LEU A 143 -5.01 -4.59 -15.03
C LEU A 143 -6.42 -5.21 -15.00
N PHE A 144 -7.43 -4.39 -15.07
CA PHE A 144 -8.84 -4.74 -15.13
C PHE A 144 -9.56 -3.74 -16.03
N ASP A 145 -10.77 -4.06 -16.46
CA ASP A 145 -11.62 -3.12 -17.18
C ASP A 145 -12.21 -2.09 -16.19
N PRO A 146 -11.79 -0.81 -16.24
CA PRO A 146 -12.33 0.21 -15.33
C PRO A 146 -13.82 0.48 -15.51
N ALA A 147 -14.40 0.11 -16.66
CA ALA A 147 -15.82 0.28 -16.96
C ALA A 147 -16.66 -0.93 -16.53
N ALA A 148 -16.02 -2.08 -16.24
CA ALA A 148 -16.73 -3.27 -15.81
C ALA A 148 -17.34 -3.06 -14.42
N PRO A 149 -18.65 -3.37 -14.24
CA PRO A 149 -19.28 -3.30 -12.94
C PRO A 149 -18.65 -4.31 -11.98
N ARG A 150 -18.43 -3.89 -10.74
CA ARG A 150 -17.96 -4.77 -9.65
C ARG A 150 -18.92 -4.66 -8.48
N PRO A 151 -19.02 -5.71 -7.67
CA PRO A 151 -19.87 -5.66 -6.49
C PRO A 151 -19.43 -4.52 -5.55
N THR A 152 -20.41 -3.78 -5.05
CA THR A 152 -20.22 -2.71 -4.06
C THR A 152 -20.73 -3.10 -2.69
N GLU A 153 -21.47 -4.21 -2.60
CA GLU A 153 -22.05 -4.72 -1.38
C GLU A 153 -21.32 -5.96 -0.89
N LEU A 154 -21.03 -6.00 0.39
CA LEU A 154 -20.28 -7.09 1.01
C LEU A 154 -20.91 -8.47 0.78
N GLU A 155 -22.23 -8.53 0.81
CA GLU A 155 -23.00 -9.75 0.59
C GLU A 155 -22.85 -10.30 -0.84
N ALA A 156 -22.81 -9.40 -1.85
CA ALA A 156 -22.59 -9.76 -3.24
C ALA A 156 -21.14 -10.23 -3.53
N MET A 157 -20.21 -9.94 -2.64
CA MET A 157 -18.80 -10.34 -2.74
C MET A 157 -18.55 -11.74 -2.20
N ARG A 158 -19.44 -12.25 -1.36
CA ARG A 158 -19.28 -13.57 -0.73
C ARG A 158 -19.25 -14.68 -1.78
N GLY A 159 -18.22 -15.51 -1.71
CA GLY A 159 -18.05 -16.64 -2.62
C GLY A 159 -17.45 -16.30 -3.98
N LEU A 160 -17.20 -15.02 -4.29
CA LEU A 160 -16.49 -14.67 -5.50
C LEU A 160 -14.97 -14.87 -5.33
N PRO A 161 -14.27 -15.30 -6.39
CA PRO A 161 -12.82 -15.44 -6.32
C PRO A 161 -12.15 -14.06 -6.19
N PRO A 162 -10.99 -13.97 -5.51
CA PRO A 162 -10.26 -12.71 -5.34
C PRO A 162 -9.96 -11.97 -6.64
N ALA A 163 -9.74 -12.70 -7.74
CA ALA A 163 -9.49 -12.10 -9.05
C ALA A 163 -10.67 -11.26 -9.57
N ASP A 164 -11.90 -11.59 -9.17
CA ASP A 164 -13.11 -10.85 -9.56
C ASP A 164 -13.40 -9.67 -8.61
N LEU A 165 -12.73 -9.62 -7.48
CA LEU A 165 -12.93 -8.61 -6.45
C LEU A 165 -11.82 -7.56 -6.45
N LEU A 166 -10.55 -7.99 -6.52
CA LEU A 166 -9.41 -7.11 -6.38
C LEU A 166 -9.17 -6.27 -7.63
N TYR A 167 -8.79 -5.03 -7.43
CA TYR A 167 -8.29 -4.14 -8.47
C TYR A 167 -6.77 -4.22 -8.51
N ALA A 168 -6.22 -4.78 -9.58
CA ALA A 168 -4.78 -4.87 -9.79
C ALA A 168 -4.28 -3.70 -10.65
N PHE A 169 -3.11 -3.20 -10.30
CA PHE A 169 -2.43 -2.12 -11.01
C PHE A 169 -0.95 -2.44 -11.17
N GLU A 170 -0.35 -1.88 -12.20
CA GLU A 170 1.10 -1.89 -12.37
C GLU A 170 1.62 -0.54 -12.87
N THR A 171 2.91 -0.30 -12.64
CA THR A 171 3.64 0.81 -13.24
C THR A 171 5.07 0.39 -13.54
N SER A 172 5.62 0.92 -14.64
CA SER A 172 7.05 0.78 -14.93
C SER A 172 7.83 1.80 -14.10
N LEU A 173 8.90 1.33 -13.48
CA LEU A 173 9.87 2.21 -12.85
C LEU A 173 10.81 2.70 -13.94
N GLY A 174 10.83 4.02 -14.18
CA GLY A 174 11.69 4.60 -15.18
C GLY A 174 13.13 4.22 -14.93
N GLY A 175 13.70 3.41 -15.81
CA GLY A 175 15.13 3.36 -15.96
C GLY A 175 15.55 4.74 -16.46
N THR A 176 16.45 5.40 -15.75
CA THR A 176 17.17 6.54 -16.31
C THR A 176 17.80 6.08 -17.62
N PRO A 177 17.62 6.82 -18.73
CA PRO A 177 18.25 6.45 -19.98
C PRO A 177 19.77 6.41 -19.86
#